data_65d4d65fa1976afc8b0fae83271c58e1
#
_entry.id   65d4d65fa1976afc8b0fae83271c58e1
#
_cell.length_a   1.000
_cell.length_b   1.000
_cell.length_c   1.000
_cell.angle_alpha   90.00
_cell.angle_beta   90.00
_cell.angle_gamma   90.00
#
_symmetry.space_group_name_H-M   'P 1'
#
loop_
_entity.id
_entity.type
_entity.pdbx_description
1 polymer ?
#
loop_
_entity_poly.entity_id
_entity_poly.type
_entity_poly.pdbx_seq_one_letter_code
_entity_poly.pdbx_strand_id
1 'polypeptide(L)'
;RLSETKDLNGKSLLGSTMSLFGSGMSYGHSHGNANLPLVLAGGTDLGLKHGSHLDFNQGHFDGYTLDKPGDHYRLCSRPANTDAHMSNLLLLMAQKMGVETDQFGDSNKVISL
;
A
#
# COMPACT_ATOMS: atom_id res chain seq x y z
N ARG A 1 -17.03 -8.72 8.98
CA ARG A 1 -17.35 -9.89 9.82
C ARG A 1 -16.13 -10.57 10.40
N LEU A 2 -14.92 -10.42 9.81
CA LEU A 2 -13.70 -10.91 10.45
C LEU A 2 -13.47 -10.31 11.84
N SER A 3 -13.94 -9.08 12.08
CA SER A 3 -13.87 -8.43 13.40
C SER A 3 -14.75 -9.09 14.45
N GLU A 4 -15.82 -9.75 14.05
CA GLU A 4 -16.80 -10.41 14.92
C GLU A 4 -16.49 -11.90 15.11
N THR A 5 -15.80 -12.51 14.14
CA THR A 5 -15.37 -13.89 14.20
C THR A 5 -14.15 -14.04 15.07
N LYS A 6 -14.18 -15.01 15.96
CA LYS A 6 -13.10 -15.28 16.92
C LYS A 6 -12.33 -16.54 16.54
N ASP A 7 -11.05 -16.54 16.86
CA ASP A 7 -10.21 -17.74 16.84
C ASP A 7 -10.47 -18.61 18.08
N LEU A 8 -9.75 -19.72 18.18
CA LEU A 8 -9.85 -20.65 19.31
C LEU A 8 -9.44 -20.02 20.65
N ASN A 9 -8.70 -18.92 20.63
CA ASN A 9 -8.26 -18.18 21.82
C ASN A 9 -9.19 -16.98 22.13
N GLY A 10 -10.29 -16.84 21.40
CA GLY A 10 -11.25 -15.74 21.57
C GLY A 10 -10.80 -14.41 20.98
N LYS A 11 -9.70 -14.36 20.24
CA LYS A 11 -9.23 -13.16 19.54
C LYS A 11 -9.94 -12.97 18.21
N SER A 12 -10.12 -11.72 17.78
CA SER A 12 -10.69 -11.40 16.49
C SER A 12 -9.81 -11.90 15.34
N LEU A 13 -10.40 -12.59 14.37
CA LEU A 13 -9.66 -13.00 13.16
C LEU A 13 -9.10 -11.80 12.38
N LEU A 14 -9.72 -10.64 12.47
CA LEU A 14 -9.19 -9.43 11.84
C LEU A 14 -7.83 -9.03 12.42
N GLY A 15 -7.60 -9.27 13.71
CA GLY A 15 -6.32 -8.98 14.35
C GLY A 15 -5.15 -9.75 13.75
N SER A 16 -5.36 -10.99 13.35
CA SER A 16 -4.34 -11.88 12.77
C SER A 16 -4.40 -11.96 11.24
N THR A 17 -5.26 -11.17 10.59
CA THR A 17 -5.44 -11.15 9.14
C THR A 17 -5.06 -9.79 8.58
N MET A 18 -4.20 -9.76 7.59
CA MET A 18 -3.95 -8.56 6.78
C MET A 18 -4.79 -8.61 5.49
N SER A 19 -5.58 -7.58 5.25
CA SER A 19 -6.37 -7.44 4.03
C SER A 19 -5.91 -6.20 3.26
N LEU A 20 -5.37 -6.43 2.07
CA LEU A 20 -4.93 -5.37 1.17
C LEU A 20 -5.97 -5.22 0.06
N PHE A 21 -6.49 -4.01 -0.09
CA PHE A 21 -7.37 -3.62 -1.18
C PHE A 21 -6.74 -2.47 -1.95
N GLY A 22 -6.84 -2.52 -3.27
CA GLY A 22 -6.30 -1.47 -4.13
C GLY A 22 -6.76 -1.65 -5.56
N SER A 23 -6.41 -0.68 -6.39
CA SER A 23 -6.63 -0.75 -7.83
C SER A 23 -5.32 -1.05 -8.55
N GLY A 24 -5.38 -1.83 -9.64
CA GLY A 24 -4.26 -2.00 -10.58
C GLY A 24 -4.09 -0.80 -11.52
N MET A 25 -4.97 0.18 -11.44
CA MET A 25 -4.94 1.40 -12.24
C MET A 25 -5.24 2.61 -11.36
N SER A 26 -4.44 3.68 -11.49
CA SER A 26 -4.68 4.95 -10.81
C SER A 26 -5.79 5.76 -11.50
N TYR A 27 -5.93 5.59 -12.81
CA TYR A 27 -6.98 6.24 -13.61
C TYR A 27 -7.39 5.33 -14.77
N GLY A 28 -8.66 4.92 -14.78
CA GLY A 28 -9.15 3.90 -15.70
C GLY A 28 -9.05 4.28 -17.18
N HIS A 29 -9.22 5.56 -17.53
CA HIS A 29 -9.15 6.03 -18.92
C HIS A 29 -7.75 5.90 -19.52
N SER A 30 -6.72 6.21 -18.75
CA SER A 30 -5.33 6.17 -19.22
C SER A 30 -4.66 4.80 -19.01
N HIS A 31 -5.32 3.88 -18.29
CA HIS A 31 -4.76 2.60 -17.86
C HIS A 31 -3.39 2.77 -17.14
N GLY A 32 -3.19 3.91 -16.49
CA GLY A 32 -1.96 4.21 -15.77
C GLY A 32 -1.84 3.35 -14.50
N ASN A 33 -0.66 2.83 -14.23
CA ASN A 33 -0.35 1.92 -13.12
C ASN A 33 0.60 2.53 -12.08
N ALA A 34 0.84 3.85 -12.14
CA ALA A 34 1.62 4.56 -11.14
C ALA A 34 0.71 5.26 -10.11
N ASN A 35 1.25 5.54 -8.93
CA ASN A 35 0.56 6.29 -7.86
C ASN A 35 -0.77 5.64 -7.44
N LEU A 36 -0.74 4.33 -7.20
CA LEU A 36 -1.92 3.53 -6.90
C LEU A 36 -2.44 3.80 -5.47
N PRO A 37 -3.76 3.98 -5.29
CA PRO A 37 -4.36 4.01 -3.96
C PRO A 37 -4.45 2.59 -3.39
N LEU A 38 -3.98 2.42 -2.15
CA LEU A 38 -4.02 1.15 -1.43
C LEU A 38 -4.65 1.34 -0.06
N VAL A 39 -5.42 0.37 0.40
CA VAL A 39 -5.99 0.30 1.75
C VAL A 39 -5.54 -1.00 2.39
N LEU A 40 -4.87 -0.90 3.53
CA LEU A 40 -4.50 -2.04 4.36
C LEU A 40 -5.35 -2.05 5.62
N ALA A 41 -5.96 -3.19 5.93
CA ALA A 41 -6.80 -3.37 7.11
C ALA A 41 -6.43 -4.64 7.87
N GLY A 42 -6.65 -4.66 9.18
CA GLY A 42 -6.37 -5.80 10.05
C GLY A 42 -4.90 -5.92 10.43
N GLY A 43 -4.50 -7.06 11.01
CA GLY A 43 -3.11 -7.33 11.36
C GLY A 43 -2.62 -6.60 12.63
N THR A 44 -3.51 -6.15 13.51
CA THR A 44 -3.11 -5.51 14.77
C THR A 44 -2.33 -6.44 15.70
N ASP A 45 -2.67 -7.74 15.70
CA ASP A 45 -1.96 -8.76 16.46
C ASP A 45 -0.60 -9.12 15.81
N LEU A 46 -0.41 -8.72 14.56
CA LEU A 46 0.87 -8.84 13.82
C LEU A 46 1.72 -7.56 13.95
N GLY A 47 1.26 -6.60 14.75
CA GLY A 47 1.99 -5.37 15.03
C GLY A 47 1.80 -4.26 13.99
N LEU A 48 0.71 -4.30 13.20
CA LEU A 48 0.33 -3.16 12.36
C LEU A 48 -0.42 -2.10 13.16
N LYS A 49 -0.13 -0.84 12.87
CA LYS A 49 -0.84 0.33 13.43
C LYS A 49 -1.69 0.97 12.34
N HIS A 50 -2.93 1.26 12.67
CA HIS A 50 -3.89 1.82 11.74
C HIS A 50 -4.33 3.23 12.13
N GLY A 51 -5.12 3.86 11.24
CA GLY A 51 -5.67 5.20 11.46
C GLY A 51 -4.83 6.33 10.87
N SER A 52 -3.82 6.00 10.06
CA SER A 52 -3.02 6.98 9.34
C SER A 52 -3.25 6.90 7.83
N HIS A 53 -3.06 8.03 7.15
CA HIS A 53 -2.92 8.11 5.70
C HIS A 53 -1.44 8.39 5.39
N LEU A 54 -0.84 7.55 4.57
CA LEU A 54 0.55 7.70 4.14
C LEU A 54 0.58 8.14 2.68
N ASP A 55 1.08 9.33 2.45
CA ASP A 55 1.32 9.85 1.12
C ASP A 55 2.81 9.71 0.78
N PHE A 56 3.14 8.67 0.02
CA PHE A 56 4.52 8.43 -0.43
C PHE A 56 4.97 9.38 -1.53
N ASN A 57 4.06 10.18 -2.08
CA ASN A 57 4.35 11.15 -3.13
C ASN A 57 4.54 12.57 -2.60
N GLN A 58 4.39 12.80 -1.29
CA GLN A 58 4.53 14.11 -0.68
C GLN A 58 5.88 14.75 -1.07
N GLY A 59 5.84 15.96 -1.62
CA GLY A 59 7.02 16.67 -2.11
C GLY A 59 7.52 16.24 -3.49
N HIS A 60 6.88 15.26 -4.15
CA HIS A 60 7.27 14.76 -5.47
C HIS A 60 6.33 15.19 -6.61
N PHE A 61 5.31 15.98 -6.33
CA PHE A 61 4.34 16.45 -7.32
C PHE A 61 4.64 17.84 -7.89
N ASP A 62 5.85 18.31 -7.76
CA ASP A 62 6.23 19.64 -8.27
C ASP A 62 5.97 19.76 -9.77
N GLY A 63 5.16 20.76 -10.14
CA GLY A 63 4.81 21.03 -11.53
C GLY A 63 3.66 20.21 -12.13
N TYR A 64 3.02 19.32 -11.35
CA TYR A 64 1.80 18.66 -11.78
C TYR A 64 0.57 19.47 -11.34
N THR A 65 -0.18 19.95 -12.30
CA THR A 65 -1.50 20.52 -12.08
C THR A 65 -2.50 19.76 -12.94
N LEU A 66 -3.66 19.40 -12.38
CA LEU A 66 -4.71 18.74 -13.15
C LEU A 66 -5.36 19.66 -14.20
N ASP A 67 -5.00 20.92 -14.17
CA ASP A 67 -5.54 21.96 -15.04
C ASP A 67 -4.91 21.97 -16.45
N LYS A 68 -3.78 21.30 -16.63
CA LYS A 68 -3.11 21.25 -17.92
C LYS A 68 -3.48 19.98 -18.69
N PRO A 69 -3.82 20.09 -19.97
CA PRO A 69 -4.04 18.93 -20.83
C PRO A 69 -2.86 17.94 -20.75
N GLY A 70 -3.16 16.69 -20.46
CA GLY A 70 -2.17 15.62 -20.40
C GLY A 70 -1.50 15.40 -19.03
N ASP A 71 -1.67 16.29 -18.04
CA ASP A 71 -1.06 16.08 -16.71
C ASP A 71 -1.60 14.83 -16.00
N HIS A 72 -2.89 14.55 -16.15
CA HIS A 72 -3.47 13.32 -15.60
C HIS A 72 -2.84 12.04 -16.19
N TYR A 73 -2.46 12.05 -17.47
CA TYR A 73 -1.74 10.92 -18.06
C TYR A 73 -0.34 10.75 -17.45
N ARG A 74 0.34 11.86 -17.18
CA ARG A 74 1.67 11.84 -16.54
C ARG A 74 1.59 11.30 -15.12
N LEU A 75 0.64 11.78 -14.32
CA LEU A 75 0.39 11.32 -12.96
C LEU A 75 0.05 9.83 -12.90
N CYS A 76 -0.69 9.33 -13.87
CA CYS A 76 -1.12 7.94 -13.89
C CYS A 76 -0.07 6.97 -14.44
N SER A 77 0.82 7.46 -15.32
CA SER A 77 1.77 6.61 -16.07
C SER A 77 3.19 6.65 -15.50
N ARG A 78 3.50 7.62 -14.65
CA ARG A 78 4.84 7.78 -14.06
C ARG A 78 4.73 7.92 -12.55
N PRO A 79 5.49 7.15 -11.78
CA PRO A 79 5.52 7.35 -10.33
C PRO A 79 6.07 8.74 -10.01
N ALA A 80 5.41 9.46 -9.12
CA ALA A 80 5.93 10.73 -8.61
C ALA A 80 7.16 10.49 -7.73
N ASN A 81 7.13 9.43 -6.93
CA ASN A 81 8.25 9.00 -6.11
C ASN A 81 8.76 7.64 -6.61
N THR A 82 9.94 7.64 -7.24
CA THR A 82 10.56 6.43 -7.78
C THR A 82 11.11 5.47 -6.71
N ASP A 83 11.23 5.92 -5.46
CA ASP A 83 11.68 5.09 -4.34
C ASP A 83 10.51 4.43 -3.57
N ALA A 84 9.28 4.75 -3.92
CA ALA A 84 8.08 4.20 -3.30
C ALA A 84 7.57 2.97 -4.06
N HIS A 85 8.25 1.85 -3.89
CA HIS A 85 7.85 0.59 -4.52
C HIS A 85 6.71 -0.07 -3.73
N MET A 86 5.69 -0.57 -4.42
CA MET A 86 4.62 -1.37 -3.78
C MET A 86 5.17 -2.64 -3.13
N SER A 87 6.23 -3.21 -3.70
CA SER A 87 6.95 -4.35 -3.14
C SER A 87 7.51 -4.11 -1.74
N ASN A 88 7.75 -2.86 -1.34
CA ASN A 88 8.15 -2.51 0.04
C ASN A 88 7.01 -2.81 1.03
N LEU A 89 5.75 -2.56 0.64
CA LEU A 89 4.59 -2.92 1.44
C LEU A 89 4.41 -4.45 1.51
N LEU A 90 4.58 -5.13 0.39
CA LEU A 90 4.47 -6.60 0.33
C LEU A 90 5.58 -7.28 1.13
N LEU A 91 6.79 -6.72 1.14
CA LEU A 91 7.89 -7.17 2.00
C LEU A 91 7.52 -7.05 3.48
N LEU A 92 7.01 -5.88 3.90
CA LEU A 92 6.53 -5.70 5.28
C LEU A 92 5.46 -6.72 5.64
N MET A 93 4.47 -6.93 4.77
CA MET A 93 3.39 -7.90 5.01
C MET A 93 3.94 -9.32 5.16
N ALA A 94 4.88 -9.74 4.31
CA ALA A 94 5.54 -11.05 4.41
C ALA A 94 6.27 -11.22 5.74
N GLN A 95 7.06 -10.22 6.14
CA GLN A 95 7.79 -10.25 7.43
C GLN A 95 6.84 -10.29 8.63
N LYS A 96 5.73 -9.54 8.59
CA LYS A 96 4.69 -9.57 9.64
C LYS A 96 3.98 -10.92 9.74
N MET A 97 3.93 -11.69 8.67
CA MET A 97 3.43 -13.07 8.66
C MET A 97 4.49 -14.09 9.08
N GLY A 98 5.68 -13.66 9.48
CA GLY A 98 6.75 -14.54 9.93
C GLY A 98 7.62 -15.12 8.82
N VAL A 99 7.54 -14.58 7.60
CA VAL A 99 8.45 -14.97 6.52
C VAL A 99 9.80 -14.28 6.72
N GLU A 100 10.84 -15.06 6.91
CA GLU A 100 12.22 -14.58 7.04
C GLU A 100 12.78 -14.24 5.66
N THR A 101 12.67 -12.98 5.25
CA THR A 101 13.19 -12.48 3.98
C THR A 101 13.57 -11.01 4.09
N ASP A 102 14.63 -10.63 3.38
CA ASP A 102 15.10 -9.24 3.29
C ASP A 102 14.61 -8.55 2.01
N GLN A 103 14.02 -9.30 1.09
CA GLN A 103 13.61 -8.80 -0.21
C GLN A 103 12.33 -9.45 -0.70
N PHE A 104 11.50 -8.67 -1.39
CA PHE A 104 10.32 -9.11 -2.12
C PHE A 104 10.27 -8.37 -3.47
N GLY A 105 10.45 -9.10 -4.57
CA GLY A 105 10.48 -8.51 -5.92
C GLY A 105 11.57 -7.43 -6.04
N ASP A 106 11.17 -6.22 -6.40
CA ASP A 106 12.02 -5.04 -6.55
C ASP A 106 12.04 -4.14 -5.29
N SER A 107 11.68 -4.67 -4.13
CA SER A 107 11.74 -3.91 -2.88
C SER A 107 13.15 -3.40 -2.60
N ASN A 108 13.24 -2.15 -2.15
CA ASN A 108 14.50 -1.47 -1.84
C ASN A 108 14.63 -1.04 -0.37
N LYS A 109 13.56 -1.21 0.40
CA LYS A 109 13.52 -0.90 1.85
C LYS A 109 12.32 -1.57 2.51
N VAL A 110 12.38 -1.66 3.84
CA VAL A 110 11.21 -1.99 4.66
C VAL A 110 10.52 -0.68 5.06
N ILE A 111 9.22 -0.59 4.84
CA ILE A 111 8.42 0.54 5.32
C ILE A 111 7.97 0.31 6.76
N SER A 112 7.67 1.39 7.47
CA SER A 112 7.11 1.36 8.82
C SER A 112 5.63 1.77 8.77
N LEU A 113 4.77 0.98 9.36
CA LEU A 113 3.33 1.23 9.52
C LEU A 113 2.95 1.15 10.99
#